data_24926cdff3b7a2257a4f9d28f933780f
#
_entry.id   24926cdff3b7a2257a4f9d28f933780f
#
_cell.length_a   1.000
_cell.length_b   1.000
_cell.length_c   1.000
_cell.angle_alpha   90.00
_cell.angle_beta   90.00
_cell.angle_gamma   90.00
#
_symmetry.space_group_name_H-M   'P 1'
#
loop_
_entity.id
_entity.type
_entity.pdbx_description
1 polymer ?
#
loop_
_entity_poly.entity_id
_entity_poly.type
_entity_poly.pdbx_seq_one_letter_code
_entity_poly.pdbx_strand_id
1 'polypeptide(L)'
;YAYDSAKLAKARGLQNIFVTNGYMTKACLKEISPYLDAANVDLKFFKDSSYRKICSASLSPVLDSIKLMKDLGIWVEITTLIIPGVNDSEEELSDIAKFILSVDKNMPWHVSRFHPDYKFTGYASTPEETLKKAQSIGEGTGLKFVYAGNVYGWGNDTLCPECKKVLIRRDALEIMEYNIKKNK
;
A
#
# COMPACT_ATOMS: atom_id res chain seq x y z
N TYR A 1 19.29 -1.18 -15.22
CA TYR A 1 18.81 0.21 -15.29
C TYR A 1 18.36 0.72 -13.90
N ALA A 2 17.29 0.14 -13.27
CA ALA A 2 16.76 0.64 -11.98
C ALA A 2 17.82 0.66 -10.87
N TYR A 3 18.64 -0.37 -10.75
CA TYR A 3 19.75 -0.45 -9.82
C TYR A 3 20.77 0.68 -10.02
N ASP A 4 21.25 0.88 -11.26
CA ASP A 4 22.27 1.90 -11.56
C ASP A 4 21.70 3.31 -11.33
N SER A 5 20.43 3.53 -11.70
CA SER A 5 19.75 4.80 -11.46
C SER A 5 19.61 5.07 -9.96
N ALA A 6 19.16 4.10 -9.17
CA ALA A 6 19.03 4.23 -7.71
C ALA A 6 20.38 4.53 -7.04
N LYS A 7 21.44 3.85 -7.46
CA LYS A 7 22.81 4.08 -6.96
C LYS A 7 23.28 5.50 -7.24
N LEU A 8 23.09 6.00 -8.46
CA LEU A 8 23.44 7.37 -8.84
C LEU A 8 22.62 8.42 -8.10
N ALA A 9 21.32 8.19 -7.93
CA ALA A 9 20.43 9.08 -7.18
C ALA A 9 20.84 9.15 -5.70
N LYS A 10 21.13 7.99 -5.08
CA LYS A 10 21.60 7.92 -3.69
C LYS A 10 22.92 8.67 -3.48
N ALA A 11 23.86 8.54 -4.42
CA ALA A 11 25.13 9.27 -4.39
C ALA A 11 24.97 10.80 -4.48
N ARG A 12 23.81 11.28 -4.96
CA ARG A 12 23.41 12.71 -5.00
C ARG A 12 22.54 13.13 -3.83
N GLY A 13 22.38 12.29 -2.82
CA GLY A 13 21.55 12.59 -1.63
C GLY A 13 20.04 12.49 -1.86
N LEU A 14 19.59 11.89 -2.97
CA LEU A 14 18.18 11.66 -3.24
C LEU A 14 17.70 10.38 -2.55
N GLN A 15 16.44 10.36 -2.13
CA GLN A 15 15.78 9.17 -1.66
C GLN A 15 15.13 8.43 -2.83
N ASN A 16 15.24 7.10 -2.82
CA ASN A 16 14.68 6.25 -3.86
C ASN A 16 13.45 5.52 -3.34
N ILE A 17 12.36 5.63 -4.09
CA ILE A 17 11.10 4.98 -3.76
C ILE A 17 10.67 4.13 -4.95
N PHE A 18 10.29 2.87 -4.68
CA PHE A 18 9.65 2.01 -5.68
C PHE A 18 8.13 2.05 -5.53
N VAL A 19 7.44 2.17 -6.66
CA VAL A 19 6.04 1.76 -6.81
C VAL A 19 6.06 0.47 -7.60
N THR A 20 5.65 -0.64 -6.99
CA THR A 20 5.94 -1.97 -7.52
C THR A 20 4.82 -2.98 -7.24
N ASN A 21 4.70 -4.00 -8.10
CA ASN A 21 3.84 -5.15 -7.83
C ASN A 21 4.44 -6.13 -6.80
N GLY A 22 5.63 -5.87 -6.29
CA GLY A 22 6.29 -6.70 -5.29
C GLY A 22 6.77 -8.08 -5.78
N TYR A 23 6.66 -8.40 -7.05
CA TYR A 23 7.06 -9.70 -7.60
C TYR A 23 8.56 -9.72 -7.87
N MET A 24 9.34 -9.74 -6.79
CA MET A 24 10.80 -9.62 -6.82
C MET A 24 11.46 -10.84 -6.18
N THR A 25 12.64 -11.21 -6.69
CA THR A 25 13.43 -12.28 -6.06
C THR A 25 14.14 -11.77 -4.83
N LYS A 26 14.42 -12.67 -3.88
CA LYS A 26 15.20 -12.37 -2.68
C LYS A 26 16.60 -11.81 -3.02
N ALA A 27 17.24 -12.32 -4.09
CA ALA A 27 18.53 -11.83 -4.56
C ALA A 27 18.44 -10.36 -5.03
N CYS A 28 17.43 -10.05 -5.88
CA CYS A 28 17.18 -8.70 -6.36
C CYS A 28 16.94 -7.71 -5.19
N LEU A 29 16.10 -8.08 -4.22
CA LEU A 29 15.81 -7.23 -3.06
C LEU A 29 17.06 -6.97 -2.21
N LYS A 30 17.86 -7.97 -1.95
CA LYS A 30 19.11 -7.80 -1.21
C LYS A 30 20.11 -6.91 -1.94
N GLU A 31 20.18 -7.00 -3.26
CA GLU A 31 21.10 -6.20 -4.07
C GLU A 31 20.67 -4.72 -4.12
N ILE A 32 19.36 -4.44 -4.27
CA ILE A 32 18.86 -3.08 -4.37
C ILE A 32 18.71 -2.39 -3.00
N SER A 33 18.55 -3.15 -1.91
CA SER A 33 18.21 -2.60 -0.59
C SER A 33 19.13 -1.49 -0.08
N PRO A 34 20.45 -1.47 -0.34
CA PRO A 34 21.29 -0.36 0.09
C PRO A 34 20.95 0.98 -0.56
N TYR A 35 20.23 0.94 -1.67
CA TYR A 35 19.87 2.11 -2.48
C TYR A 35 18.38 2.41 -2.48
N LEU A 36 17.55 1.59 -1.81
CA LEU A 36 16.09 1.73 -1.78
C LEU A 36 15.64 2.18 -0.39
N ASP A 37 15.05 3.36 -0.29
CA ASP A 37 14.60 3.93 0.99
C ASP A 37 13.17 3.52 1.33
N ALA A 38 12.29 3.43 0.33
CA ALA A 38 10.90 3.07 0.52
C ALA A 38 10.30 2.32 -0.69
N ALA A 39 9.19 1.64 -0.45
CA ALA A 39 8.40 1.00 -1.49
C ALA A 39 6.90 1.10 -1.18
N ASN A 40 6.11 1.44 -2.19
CA ASN A 40 4.67 1.21 -2.20
C ASN A 40 4.42 -0.05 -3.01
N VAL A 41 3.89 -1.09 -2.34
CA VAL A 41 3.72 -2.42 -2.92
C VAL A 41 2.26 -2.70 -3.17
N ASP A 42 1.92 -3.03 -4.40
CA ASP A 42 0.58 -3.48 -4.79
C ASP A 42 0.32 -4.91 -4.31
N LEU A 43 -0.32 -5.09 -3.16
CA LEU A 43 -0.92 -6.36 -2.74
C LEU A 43 -2.34 -6.41 -3.30
N LYS A 44 -2.49 -6.96 -4.50
CA LYS A 44 -3.73 -6.84 -5.29
C LYS A 44 -4.84 -7.77 -4.81
N PHE A 45 -4.50 -8.96 -4.33
CA PHE A 45 -5.41 -10.00 -3.88
C PHE A 45 -4.82 -10.76 -2.70
N PHE A 46 -5.65 -11.49 -1.95
CA PHE A 46 -5.17 -12.43 -0.94
C PHE A 46 -5.47 -13.89 -1.29
N LYS A 47 -6.08 -14.13 -2.46
CA LYS A 47 -6.33 -15.46 -3.03
C LYS A 47 -5.34 -15.75 -4.15
N ASP A 48 -4.57 -16.85 -4.05
CA ASP A 48 -3.62 -17.26 -5.09
C ASP A 48 -4.31 -17.52 -6.43
N SER A 49 -5.56 -18.01 -6.40
CA SER A 49 -6.38 -18.18 -7.61
C SER A 49 -6.62 -16.88 -8.37
N SER A 50 -6.86 -15.77 -7.65
CA SER A 50 -7.05 -14.44 -8.24
C SER A 50 -5.73 -13.92 -8.82
N TYR A 51 -4.60 -14.09 -8.10
CA TYR A 51 -3.27 -13.76 -8.63
C TYR A 51 -2.97 -14.52 -9.92
N ARG A 52 -3.22 -15.82 -9.97
CA ARG A 52 -2.99 -16.64 -11.18
C ARG A 52 -3.88 -16.21 -12.33
N LYS A 53 -5.16 -16.01 -12.08
CA LYS A 53 -6.15 -15.67 -13.11
C LYS A 53 -5.95 -14.27 -13.69
N ILE A 54 -5.66 -13.29 -12.85
CA ILE A 54 -5.68 -11.87 -13.24
C ILE A 54 -4.27 -11.34 -13.49
N CYS A 55 -3.30 -11.72 -12.66
CA CYS A 55 -1.94 -11.21 -12.74
C CYS A 55 -0.95 -12.16 -13.42
N SER A 56 -1.37 -13.39 -13.78
CA SER A 56 -0.47 -14.46 -14.26
C SER A 56 0.73 -14.69 -13.32
N ALA A 57 0.50 -14.53 -12.01
CA ALA A 57 1.49 -14.59 -10.95
C ALA A 57 0.96 -15.46 -9.78
N SER A 58 1.71 -15.54 -8.69
CA SER A 58 1.29 -16.19 -7.46
C SER A 58 1.41 -15.24 -6.27
N LEU A 59 0.64 -15.48 -5.20
CA LEU A 59 0.55 -14.62 -4.03
C LEU A 59 1.84 -14.67 -3.17
N SER A 60 2.35 -15.89 -2.90
CA SER A 60 3.46 -16.09 -1.95
C SER A 60 4.68 -15.22 -2.22
N PRO A 61 5.21 -15.08 -3.47
CA PRO A 61 6.38 -14.24 -3.73
C PRO A 61 6.17 -12.76 -3.36
N VAL A 62 4.92 -12.25 -3.48
CA VAL A 62 4.60 -10.87 -3.09
C VAL A 62 4.65 -10.72 -1.56
N LEU A 63 4.03 -11.66 -0.84
CA LEU A 63 4.05 -11.66 0.63
C LEU A 63 5.48 -11.79 1.18
N ASP A 64 6.29 -12.66 0.58
CA ASP A 64 7.69 -12.86 0.97
C ASP A 64 8.54 -11.62 0.68
N SER A 65 8.28 -10.92 -0.43
CA SER A 65 8.95 -9.66 -0.77
C SER A 65 8.62 -8.55 0.23
N ILE A 66 7.34 -8.41 0.62
CA ILE A 66 6.91 -7.41 1.62
C ILE A 66 7.63 -7.63 2.95
N LYS A 67 7.64 -8.87 3.45
CA LYS A 67 8.36 -9.22 4.69
C LYS A 67 9.86 -8.91 4.58
N LEU A 68 10.48 -9.35 3.49
CA LEU A 68 11.91 -9.16 3.29
C LEU A 68 12.28 -7.67 3.14
N MET A 69 11.47 -6.86 2.46
CA MET A 69 11.68 -5.41 2.39
C MET A 69 11.70 -4.79 3.79
N LYS A 70 10.75 -5.20 4.65
CA LYS A 70 10.69 -4.74 6.03
C LYS A 70 11.93 -5.17 6.83
N ASP A 71 12.34 -6.43 6.72
CA ASP A 71 13.54 -6.97 7.38
C ASP A 71 14.83 -6.26 6.93
N LEU A 72 14.87 -5.79 5.68
CA LEU A 72 15.99 -5.03 5.11
C LEU A 72 15.96 -3.53 5.48
N GLY A 73 14.99 -3.10 6.30
CA GLY A 73 14.88 -1.71 6.76
C GLY A 73 14.27 -0.73 5.74
N ILE A 74 13.69 -1.22 4.66
CA ILE A 74 12.98 -0.41 3.67
C ILE A 74 11.63 0.02 4.28
N TRP A 75 11.26 1.30 4.16
CA TRP A 75 9.90 1.74 4.49
C TRP A 75 8.91 1.16 3.49
N VAL A 76 7.91 0.44 3.98
CA VAL A 76 6.93 -0.23 3.12
C VAL A 76 5.53 0.31 3.39
N GLU A 77 4.82 0.62 2.31
CA GLU A 77 3.39 0.89 2.28
C GLU A 77 2.70 -0.09 1.34
N ILE A 78 1.48 -0.48 1.66
CA ILE A 78 0.72 -1.43 0.84
C ILE A 78 -0.43 -0.70 0.15
N THR A 79 -0.61 -1.00 -1.14
CA THR A 79 -1.78 -0.54 -1.91
C THR A 79 -2.60 -1.75 -2.36
N THR A 80 -3.91 -1.70 -2.12
CA THR A 80 -4.88 -2.66 -2.64
C THR A 80 -5.92 -1.93 -3.48
N LEU A 81 -5.93 -2.19 -4.79
CA LEU A 81 -6.99 -1.74 -5.67
C LEU A 81 -8.21 -2.65 -5.48
N ILE A 82 -9.28 -2.11 -4.92
CA ILE A 82 -10.48 -2.88 -4.59
C ILE A 82 -11.41 -2.94 -5.81
N ILE A 83 -11.68 -4.15 -6.28
CA ILE A 83 -12.49 -4.42 -7.48
C ILE A 83 -13.77 -5.13 -7.05
N PRO A 84 -14.98 -4.53 -7.26
CA PRO A 84 -16.24 -5.11 -6.88
C PRO A 84 -16.44 -6.52 -7.46
N GLY A 85 -16.85 -7.47 -6.59
CA GLY A 85 -17.06 -8.87 -6.96
C GLY A 85 -15.78 -9.69 -7.21
N VAL A 86 -14.61 -9.12 -6.96
CA VAL A 86 -13.31 -9.81 -7.14
C VAL A 86 -12.56 -9.97 -5.83
N ASN A 87 -12.26 -8.85 -5.15
CA ASN A 87 -11.47 -8.83 -3.91
C ASN A 87 -12.08 -7.91 -2.83
N ASP A 88 -13.36 -7.56 -2.95
CA ASP A 88 -14.09 -6.67 -2.04
C ASP A 88 -14.84 -7.41 -0.91
N SER A 89 -14.66 -8.73 -0.81
CA SER A 89 -15.27 -9.49 0.28
C SER A 89 -14.62 -9.13 1.63
N GLU A 90 -15.45 -9.11 2.69
CA GLU A 90 -14.98 -8.83 4.05
C GLU A 90 -13.88 -9.79 4.51
N GLU A 91 -14.00 -11.07 4.14
CA GLU A 91 -13.00 -12.09 4.41
C GLU A 91 -11.64 -11.72 3.80
N GLU A 92 -11.59 -11.42 2.49
CA GLU A 92 -10.35 -11.13 1.79
C GLU A 92 -9.71 -9.82 2.28
N LEU A 93 -10.52 -8.77 2.51
CA LEU A 93 -10.03 -7.52 3.08
C LEU A 93 -9.47 -7.70 4.51
N SER A 94 -10.14 -8.54 5.33
CA SER A 94 -9.66 -8.89 6.66
C SER A 94 -8.35 -9.67 6.62
N ASP A 95 -8.19 -10.58 5.68
CA ASP A 95 -6.98 -11.36 5.53
C ASP A 95 -5.79 -10.50 5.08
N ILE A 96 -6.01 -9.55 4.17
CA ILE A 96 -5.01 -8.52 3.81
C ILE A 96 -4.62 -7.72 5.05
N ALA A 97 -5.59 -7.18 5.79
CA ALA A 97 -5.34 -6.38 6.98
C ALA A 97 -4.57 -7.16 8.06
N LYS A 98 -4.93 -8.42 8.33
CA LYS A 98 -4.22 -9.31 9.26
C LYS A 98 -2.79 -9.59 8.82
N PHE A 99 -2.57 -9.80 7.52
CA PHE A 99 -1.22 -9.97 6.99
C PHE A 99 -0.38 -8.72 7.24
N ILE A 100 -0.87 -7.54 6.88
CA ILE A 100 -0.16 -6.27 7.09
C ILE A 100 0.15 -6.08 8.59
N LEU A 101 -0.85 -6.31 9.47
CA LEU A 101 -0.68 -6.24 10.92
C LEU A 101 0.41 -7.21 11.42
N SER A 102 0.49 -8.41 10.85
CA SER A 102 1.49 -9.43 11.23
C SER A 102 2.91 -9.01 10.89
N VAL A 103 3.08 -8.13 9.89
CA VAL A 103 4.40 -7.59 9.49
C VAL A 103 4.72 -6.33 10.31
N ASP A 104 3.83 -5.34 10.31
CA ASP A 104 3.98 -4.12 11.12
C ASP A 104 2.65 -3.38 11.23
N LYS A 105 2.14 -3.19 12.46
CA LYS A 105 0.93 -2.40 12.73
C LYS A 105 1.00 -0.93 12.28
N ASN A 106 2.20 -0.41 12.05
CA ASN A 106 2.41 0.96 11.58
C ASN A 106 2.57 1.04 10.05
N MET A 107 2.55 -0.10 9.33
CA MET A 107 2.63 -0.12 7.88
C MET A 107 1.34 0.47 7.29
N PRO A 108 1.43 1.55 6.50
CA PRO A 108 0.24 2.15 5.87
C PRO A 108 -0.41 1.21 4.87
N TRP A 109 -1.74 1.16 4.89
CA TRP A 109 -2.55 0.46 3.90
C TRP A 109 -3.42 1.44 3.12
N HIS A 110 -3.23 1.50 1.81
CA HIS A 110 -4.00 2.31 0.89
C HIS A 110 -5.06 1.44 0.22
N VAL A 111 -6.34 1.67 0.56
CA VAL A 111 -7.49 1.02 -0.07
C VAL A 111 -7.96 1.90 -1.23
N SER A 112 -7.61 1.53 -2.45
CA SER A 112 -7.78 2.38 -3.62
C SER A 112 -9.03 2.00 -4.42
N ARG A 113 -9.74 3.04 -4.90
CA ARG A 113 -10.90 2.91 -5.76
C ARG A 113 -10.49 2.40 -7.13
N PHE A 114 -11.10 1.31 -7.57
CA PHE A 114 -11.01 0.83 -8.94
C PHE A 114 -11.90 1.67 -9.86
N HIS A 115 -11.39 1.94 -11.04
CA HIS A 115 -12.09 2.53 -12.16
C HIS A 115 -11.97 1.59 -13.37
N PRO A 116 -13.07 1.24 -14.06
CA PRO A 116 -13.00 0.37 -15.26
C PRO A 116 -12.27 1.07 -16.38
N ASP A 117 -11.22 0.42 -16.87
CA ASP A 117 -10.39 0.94 -17.96
C ASP A 117 -9.80 -0.19 -18.80
N TYR A 118 -9.33 0.13 -20.01
CA TYR A 118 -8.70 -0.77 -20.96
C TYR A 118 -9.54 -2.06 -21.17
N LYS A 119 -9.00 -3.24 -20.85
CA LYS A 119 -9.67 -4.55 -20.97
C LYS A 119 -10.45 -4.96 -19.73
N PHE A 120 -10.49 -4.15 -18.68
CA PHE A 120 -11.14 -4.45 -17.41
C PHE A 120 -12.46 -3.68 -17.22
N THR A 121 -13.23 -3.56 -18.33
CA THR A 121 -14.49 -2.80 -18.38
C THR A 121 -15.72 -3.57 -17.93
N GLY A 122 -15.59 -4.88 -17.64
CA GLY A 122 -16.69 -5.73 -17.18
C GLY A 122 -17.08 -5.57 -15.71
N TYR A 123 -16.43 -4.65 -14.98
CA TYR A 123 -16.66 -4.39 -13.54
C TYR A 123 -17.07 -2.95 -13.32
N ALA A 124 -17.91 -2.70 -12.32
CA ALA A 124 -18.25 -1.34 -11.93
C ALA A 124 -17.13 -0.67 -11.15
N SER A 125 -17.10 0.66 -11.14
CA SER A 125 -16.22 1.41 -10.24
C SER A 125 -16.54 1.07 -8.78
N THR A 126 -15.52 1.06 -7.91
CA THR A 126 -15.71 0.75 -6.50
C THR A 126 -16.60 1.80 -5.83
N PRO A 127 -17.71 1.41 -5.19
CA PRO A 127 -18.53 2.32 -4.39
C PRO A 127 -17.73 2.88 -3.20
N GLU A 128 -18.05 4.11 -2.78
CA GLU A 128 -17.39 4.71 -1.60
C GLU A 128 -17.64 3.93 -0.32
N GLU A 129 -18.83 3.34 -0.16
CA GLU A 129 -19.19 2.51 0.98
C GLU A 129 -18.26 1.29 1.11
N THR A 130 -17.86 0.70 -0.02
CA THR A 130 -16.89 -0.42 -0.03
C THR A 130 -15.53 0.02 0.47
N LEU A 131 -15.07 1.22 0.10
CA LEU A 131 -13.81 1.77 0.59
C LEU A 131 -13.88 2.12 2.08
N LYS A 132 -14.98 2.73 2.54
CA LYS A 132 -15.21 3.01 3.96
C LYS A 132 -15.25 1.72 4.79
N LYS A 133 -15.89 0.66 4.25
CA LYS A 133 -15.88 -0.67 4.87
C LYS A 133 -14.45 -1.22 4.96
N ALA A 134 -13.67 -1.13 3.90
CA ALA A 134 -12.27 -1.58 3.90
C ALA A 134 -11.40 -0.83 4.92
N GLN A 135 -11.56 0.51 5.03
CA GLN A 135 -10.90 1.30 6.08
C GLN A 135 -11.29 0.81 7.47
N SER A 136 -12.59 0.65 7.73
CA SER A 136 -13.10 0.16 9.01
C SER A 136 -12.56 -1.22 9.38
N ILE A 137 -12.43 -2.12 8.40
CA ILE A 137 -11.83 -3.45 8.60
C ILE A 137 -10.34 -3.31 8.98
N GLY A 138 -9.59 -2.50 8.27
CA GLY A 138 -8.17 -2.28 8.55
C GLY A 138 -7.95 -1.68 9.95
N GLU A 139 -8.69 -0.64 10.30
CA GLU A 139 -8.65 -0.01 11.62
C GLU A 139 -9.10 -0.97 12.74
N GLY A 140 -10.21 -1.69 12.51
CA GLY A 140 -10.72 -2.70 13.43
C GLY A 140 -9.78 -3.87 13.66
N THR A 141 -8.95 -4.22 12.65
CA THR A 141 -7.89 -5.23 12.77
C THR A 141 -6.72 -4.73 13.63
N GLY A 142 -6.54 -3.41 13.76
CA GLY A 142 -5.49 -2.79 14.58
C GLY A 142 -4.41 -2.05 13.77
N LEU A 143 -4.59 -1.88 12.47
CA LEU A 143 -3.71 -1.03 11.67
C LEU A 143 -3.88 0.44 12.08
N LYS A 144 -2.77 1.15 12.20
CA LYS A 144 -2.79 2.54 12.64
C LYS A 144 -3.06 3.53 11.51
N PHE A 145 -2.73 3.17 10.28
CA PHE A 145 -2.80 4.05 9.13
C PHE A 145 -3.49 3.32 7.97
N VAL A 146 -4.73 3.67 7.70
CA VAL A 146 -5.51 3.16 6.56
C VAL A 146 -6.05 4.36 5.78
N TYR A 147 -5.67 4.46 4.51
CA TYR A 147 -6.02 5.59 3.66
C TYR A 147 -6.89 5.14 2.49
N ALA A 148 -7.86 5.97 2.11
CA ALA A 148 -8.58 5.78 0.86
C ALA A 148 -7.80 6.44 -0.29
N GLY A 149 -7.62 5.73 -1.39
CA GLY A 149 -6.98 6.21 -2.61
C GLY A 149 -7.95 6.34 -3.78
N ASN A 150 -7.62 7.17 -4.75
CA ASN A 150 -8.44 7.46 -5.93
C ASN A 150 -9.83 8.00 -5.59
N VAL A 151 -9.92 8.75 -4.49
CA VAL A 151 -11.12 9.47 -4.04
C VAL A 151 -10.79 10.92 -3.76
N TYR A 152 -11.79 11.80 -3.76
CA TYR A 152 -11.63 13.21 -3.49
C TYR A 152 -12.33 13.59 -2.19
N GLY A 153 -11.71 14.47 -1.41
CA GLY A 153 -12.32 15.13 -0.26
C GLY A 153 -12.44 14.31 1.02
N TRP A 154 -11.98 13.04 1.07
CA TRP A 154 -12.04 12.23 2.29
C TRP A 154 -11.01 11.07 2.29
N GLY A 155 -10.72 10.54 3.48
CA GLY A 155 -10.03 9.24 3.66
C GLY A 155 -8.52 9.25 3.50
N ASN A 156 -7.88 10.39 3.22
CA ASN A 156 -6.44 10.50 3.01
C ASN A 156 -5.71 11.38 4.05
N ASP A 157 -6.42 11.86 5.08
CA ASP A 157 -5.82 12.56 6.19
C ASP A 157 -4.99 11.62 7.08
N THR A 158 -3.85 12.07 7.57
CA THR A 158 -3.10 11.35 8.59
C THR A 158 -3.59 11.79 9.98
N LEU A 159 -4.16 10.85 10.71
CA LEU A 159 -4.64 11.07 12.06
C LEU A 159 -3.64 10.53 13.10
N CYS A 160 -3.59 11.17 14.25
CA CYS A 160 -2.86 10.63 15.40
C CYS A 160 -3.48 9.28 15.80
N PRO A 161 -2.71 8.19 15.89
CA PRO A 161 -3.25 6.88 16.26
C PRO A 161 -3.92 6.86 17.64
N GLU A 162 -3.48 7.72 18.55
CA GLU A 162 -3.97 7.75 19.94
C GLU A 162 -5.16 8.68 20.12
N CYS A 163 -5.04 9.95 19.73
CA CYS A 163 -6.07 10.96 20.01
C CYS A 163 -6.90 11.37 18.79
N LYS A 164 -6.67 10.76 17.63
CA LYS A 164 -7.40 10.99 16.37
C LYS A 164 -7.37 12.44 15.84
N LYS A 165 -6.54 13.31 16.40
CA LYS A 165 -6.33 14.66 15.86
C LYS A 165 -5.66 14.57 14.50
N VAL A 166 -6.04 15.47 13.59
CA VAL A 166 -5.42 15.58 12.26
C VAL A 166 -3.96 16.03 12.42
N LEU A 167 -3.04 15.18 11.96
CA LEU A 167 -1.61 15.46 11.88
C LEU A 167 -1.25 16.06 10.53
N ILE A 168 -1.78 15.51 9.46
CA ILE A 168 -1.62 16.01 8.10
C ILE A 168 -2.97 15.94 7.41
N ARG A 169 -3.47 17.08 6.97
CA ARG A 169 -4.68 17.16 6.12
C ARG A 169 -4.26 17.23 4.67
N ARG A 170 -4.91 16.44 3.84
CA ARG A 170 -4.65 16.40 2.40
C ARG A 170 -5.93 16.63 1.60
N ASP A 171 -5.77 17.35 0.50
CA ASP A 171 -6.76 17.37 -0.59
C ASP A 171 -6.06 16.86 -1.86
N ALA A 172 -6.48 15.72 -2.33
CA ALA A 172 -5.80 14.97 -3.39
C ALA A 172 -4.30 14.81 -3.08
N LEU A 173 -3.42 15.49 -3.83
CA LEU A 173 -1.96 15.44 -3.65
C LEU A 173 -1.40 16.63 -2.85
N GLU A 174 -2.25 17.59 -2.48
CA GLU A 174 -1.81 18.79 -1.76
C GLU A 174 -1.91 18.62 -0.25
N ILE A 175 -0.93 19.16 0.47
CA ILE A 175 -0.94 19.23 1.94
C ILE A 175 -1.58 20.57 2.34
N MET A 176 -2.81 20.49 2.91
CA MET A 176 -3.57 21.64 3.36
C MET A 176 -3.18 22.08 4.77
N GLU A 177 -2.86 21.12 5.65
CA GLU A 177 -2.41 21.37 7.03
C GLU A 177 -1.31 20.39 7.40
N TYR A 178 -0.30 20.89 8.14
CA TYR A 178 0.80 20.07 8.66
C TYR A 178 1.02 20.38 10.15
N ASN A 179 0.56 19.50 11.03
CA ASN A 179 0.55 19.70 12.47
C ASN A 179 1.62 18.88 13.21
N ILE A 180 2.56 18.27 12.48
CA ILE A 180 3.67 17.53 13.09
C ILE A 180 4.79 18.50 13.46
N LYS A 181 5.08 18.61 14.75
CA LYS A 181 6.23 19.41 15.24
C LYS A 181 7.49 18.54 15.21
N LYS A 182 8.58 19.07 14.65
CA LYS A 182 9.89 18.45 14.85
C LYS A 182 10.25 18.54 16.34
N ASN A 183 10.52 17.41 16.96
CA ASN A 183 11.20 17.44 18.25
C ASN A 183 12.58 18.10 18.04
N LYS A 184 12.85 19.14 18.80
CA LYS A 184 14.17 19.80 18.83
C LYS A 184 15.19 18.89 19.48
#